data_1d8c9a6736a891774e1ca5a6a64dc34e
#
_entry.id   1d8c9a6736a891774e1ca5a6a64dc34e
#
_cell.length_a   1.000
_cell.length_b   1.000
_cell.length_c   1.000
_cell.angle_alpha   90.00
_cell.angle_beta   90.00
_cell.angle_gamma   90.00
#
_symmetry.space_group_name_H-M   'P 1'
#
loop_
_entity.id
_entity.type
_entity.pdbx_description
1 polymer ?
#
loop_
_entity_poly.entity_id
_entity_poly.type
_entity_poly.pdbx_seq_one_letter_code
_entity_poly.pdbx_strand_id
1 'polypeptide(L)'
;MGAITSAWVAGWTVSRGTPPAVTRPWGYRIDVGLPKHVLRHVLPAPDASSVGRLCAEITEPYTWLKVMAAPEEVAEWITPGWTVPDDPGFMMRKRLHPSGPEDRPPVPDGYTRTTETRDGVVRVRILAPDGTLAARGQIAPTGKTAVADQIETDPRHRRRGLGSQVMHTLEAAAARAGAVTGVLSATTDGLGLYTSLGWRYEGPLTGIVRD
;
A
#
# COMPACT_ATOMS: atom_id res chain seq x y z
N MET A 1 -12.12 11.27 0.10
CA MET A 1 -11.59 9.98 0.59
C MET A 1 -12.22 8.76 -0.09
N GLY A 2 -13.53 8.58 -0.18
CA GLY A 2 -14.15 7.33 -0.63
C GLY A 2 -13.61 6.73 -1.92
N ALA A 3 -13.43 7.52 -2.99
CA ALA A 3 -12.94 7.00 -4.27
C ALA A 3 -11.49 6.48 -4.23
N ILE A 4 -10.60 7.16 -3.50
CA ILE A 4 -9.20 6.71 -3.36
C ILE A 4 -9.10 5.46 -2.50
N THR A 5 -9.91 5.37 -1.45
CA THR A 5 -9.97 4.18 -0.58
C THR A 5 -10.49 2.97 -1.34
N SER A 6 -11.56 3.15 -2.14
CA SER A 6 -12.09 2.07 -3.00
C SER A 6 -11.05 1.57 -4.00
N ALA A 7 -10.33 2.49 -4.64
CA ALA A 7 -9.25 2.15 -5.56
C ALA A 7 -8.11 1.40 -4.84
N TRP A 8 -7.74 1.86 -3.64
CA TRP A 8 -6.71 1.21 -2.83
C TRP A 8 -7.13 -0.21 -2.42
N VAL A 9 -8.38 -0.40 -1.95
CA VAL A 9 -8.90 -1.72 -1.58
C VAL A 9 -8.87 -2.67 -2.78
N ALA A 10 -9.38 -2.24 -3.93
CA ALA A 10 -9.41 -3.06 -5.15
C ALA A 10 -8.01 -3.50 -5.59
N GLY A 11 -7.05 -2.58 -5.67
CA GLY A 11 -5.69 -2.92 -6.07
C GLY A 11 -4.92 -3.68 -4.98
N TRP A 12 -5.19 -3.42 -3.70
CA TRP A 12 -4.54 -4.12 -2.60
C TRP A 12 -4.91 -5.61 -2.58
N THR A 13 -6.18 -5.96 -2.79
CA THR A 13 -6.62 -7.37 -2.86
C THR A 13 -5.94 -8.11 -4.02
N VAL A 14 -5.84 -7.48 -5.20
CA VAL A 14 -5.11 -8.04 -6.34
C VAL A 14 -3.61 -8.17 -6.01
N SER A 15 -2.99 -7.12 -5.46
CA SER A 15 -1.58 -7.10 -5.08
C SER A 15 -1.20 -8.23 -4.11
N ARG A 16 -2.10 -8.56 -3.19
CA ARG A 16 -1.87 -9.56 -2.15
C ARG A 16 -2.41 -10.95 -2.50
N GLY A 17 -3.11 -11.09 -3.63
CA GLY A 17 -3.72 -12.36 -4.02
C GLY A 17 -4.81 -12.83 -3.06
N THR A 18 -5.50 -11.92 -2.37
CA THR A 18 -6.62 -12.25 -1.50
C THR A 18 -7.92 -12.36 -2.30
N PRO A 19 -8.97 -12.99 -1.77
CA PRO A 19 -10.30 -12.84 -2.33
C PRO A 19 -10.72 -11.37 -2.47
N PRO A 20 -11.62 -11.04 -3.40
CA PRO A 20 -12.15 -9.69 -3.54
C PRO A 20 -12.77 -9.19 -2.23
N ALA A 21 -12.62 -7.89 -1.97
CA ALA A 21 -13.23 -7.27 -0.80
C ALA A 21 -14.76 -7.34 -0.86
N VAL A 22 -15.39 -7.64 0.27
CA VAL A 22 -16.85 -7.63 0.43
C VAL A 22 -17.27 -6.25 0.96
N THR A 23 -18.17 -5.58 0.23
CA THR A 23 -18.76 -4.32 0.68
C THR A 23 -19.65 -4.52 1.90
N ARG A 24 -19.56 -3.62 2.87
CA ARG A 24 -20.34 -3.58 4.11
C ARG A 24 -20.88 -2.15 4.32
N PRO A 25 -21.90 -1.96 5.18
CA PRO A 25 -22.44 -0.61 5.45
C PRO A 25 -21.39 0.40 5.93
N TRP A 26 -20.34 -0.06 6.61
CA TRP A 26 -19.24 0.73 7.15
C TRP A 26 -18.00 0.78 6.26
N GLY A 27 -17.95 0.05 5.14
CA GLY A 27 -16.81 0.02 4.22
C GLY A 27 -16.55 -1.32 3.58
N TYR A 28 -15.39 -1.95 3.85
CA TYR A 28 -14.96 -3.19 3.19
C TYR A 28 -14.43 -4.20 4.19
N ARG A 29 -14.71 -5.49 3.91
CA ARG A 29 -14.11 -6.62 4.61
C ARG A 29 -13.30 -7.45 3.61
N ILE A 30 -12.08 -7.83 3.99
CA ILE A 30 -11.16 -8.64 3.20
C ILE A 30 -10.71 -9.83 4.04
N ASP A 31 -10.88 -11.03 3.51
CA ASP A 31 -10.36 -12.27 4.10
C ASP A 31 -8.89 -12.41 3.67
N VAL A 32 -7.96 -12.16 4.58
CA VAL A 32 -6.51 -12.14 4.26
C VAL A 32 -5.88 -13.52 4.47
N GLY A 33 -6.28 -14.23 5.52
CA GLY A 33 -5.90 -15.62 5.77
C GLY A 33 -4.45 -15.84 6.20
N LEU A 34 -3.75 -14.82 6.67
CA LEU A 34 -2.39 -14.93 7.19
C LEU A 34 -2.38 -15.08 8.72
N PRO A 35 -1.41 -15.79 9.33
CA PRO A 35 -1.40 -16.09 10.78
C PRO A 35 -1.49 -14.87 11.69
N LYS A 36 -0.93 -13.73 11.29
CA LYS A 36 -0.98 -12.47 12.05
C LYS A 36 -1.78 -11.38 11.33
N HIS A 37 -2.62 -11.78 10.39
CA HIS A 37 -3.46 -10.89 9.61
C HIS A 37 -4.61 -11.72 9.00
N VAL A 38 -5.54 -12.13 9.83
CA VAL A 38 -6.64 -13.04 9.44
C VAL A 38 -7.67 -12.28 8.60
N LEU A 39 -8.14 -11.17 9.11
CA LEU A 39 -9.14 -10.30 8.49
C LEU A 39 -8.65 -8.85 8.40
N ARG A 40 -9.15 -8.14 7.41
CA ARG A 40 -8.98 -6.69 7.29
C ARG A 40 -10.32 -6.02 7.04
N HIS A 41 -10.64 -5.05 7.85
CA HIS A 41 -11.75 -4.14 7.62
C HIS A 41 -11.19 -2.78 7.23
N VAL A 42 -11.79 -2.11 6.24
CA VAL A 42 -11.38 -0.78 5.78
C VAL A 42 -12.56 0.17 5.89
N LEU A 43 -12.38 1.25 6.64
CA LEU A 43 -13.41 2.25 6.93
C LEU A 43 -13.08 3.55 6.19
N PRO A 44 -13.73 3.84 5.04
CA PRO A 44 -13.48 5.04 4.23
C PRO A 44 -13.99 6.34 4.86
N ALA A 45 -15.04 6.25 5.65
CA ALA A 45 -15.68 7.38 6.34
C ALA A 45 -15.98 6.95 7.78
N PRO A 46 -14.92 6.84 8.63
CA PRO A 46 -15.08 6.39 10.00
C PRO A 46 -15.68 7.48 10.89
N ASP A 47 -16.33 7.05 11.98
CA ASP A 47 -16.68 7.84 13.13
C ASP A 47 -16.55 7.00 14.42
N ALA A 48 -16.61 7.64 15.59
CA ALA A 48 -16.49 6.97 16.88
C ALA A 48 -17.51 5.82 17.05
N SER A 49 -18.73 5.99 16.55
CA SER A 49 -19.79 4.98 16.66
C SER A 49 -19.48 3.74 15.82
N SER A 50 -19.08 3.91 14.58
CA SER A 50 -18.77 2.80 13.67
C SER A 50 -17.51 2.04 14.09
N VAL A 51 -16.45 2.73 14.50
CA VAL A 51 -15.21 2.11 14.98
C VAL A 51 -15.47 1.41 16.31
N GLY A 52 -16.07 2.07 17.29
CA GLY A 52 -16.35 1.48 18.62
C GLY A 52 -17.24 0.24 18.52
N ARG A 53 -18.28 0.26 17.67
CA ARG A 53 -19.13 -0.91 17.42
C ARG A 53 -18.33 -2.07 16.83
N LEU A 54 -17.54 -1.85 15.80
CA LEU A 54 -16.70 -2.91 15.22
C LEU A 54 -15.69 -3.45 16.21
N CYS A 55 -15.08 -2.59 17.02
CA CYS A 55 -14.18 -3.02 18.08
C CYS A 55 -14.86 -3.90 19.12
N ALA A 56 -16.14 -3.66 19.44
CA ALA A 56 -16.92 -4.47 20.38
C ALA A 56 -17.40 -5.80 19.77
N GLU A 57 -17.78 -5.81 18.48
CA GLU A 57 -18.30 -6.98 17.78
C GLU A 57 -17.22 -7.97 17.33
N ILE A 58 -16.02 -7.48 16.98
CA ILE A 58 -14.95 -8.33 16.45
C ILE A 58 -14.15 -8.93 17.61
N THR A 59 -14.19 -10.26 17.70
CA THR A 59 -13.46 -11.03 18.71
C THR A 59 -12.28 -11.81 18.15
N GLU A 60 -12.18 -11.94 16.82
CA GLU A 60 -11.13 -12.72 16.15
C GLU A 60 -9.76 -12.04 16.28
N PRO A 61 -8.75 -12.68 16.92
CA PRO A 61 -7.40 -12.13 17.02
C PRO A 61 -6.78 -11.89 15.65
N TYR A 62 -5.84 -10.94 15.59
CA TYR A 62 -5.14 -10.55 14.36
C TYR A 62 -6.07 -10.03 13.24
N THR A 63 -7.27 -9.57 13.62
CA THR A 63 -8.14 -8.78 12.75
C THR A 63 -7.66 -7.33 12.75
N TRP A 64 -7.51 -6.75 11.58
CA TRP A 64 -7.09 -5.38 11.39
C TRP A 64 -8.25 -4.48 10.96
N LEU A 65 -8.38 -3.32 11.59
CA LEU A 65 -9.13 -2.20 11.02
C LEU A 65 -8.14 -1.21 10.37
N LYS A 66 -8.46 -0.77 9.17
CA LYS A 66 -7.77 0.31 8.46
C LYS A 66 -8.73 1.50 8.39
N VAL A 67 -8.48 2.48 9.23
CA VAL A 67 -9.37 3.60 9.54
C VAL A 67 -8.83 4.86 8.89
N MET A 68 -9.61 5.53 8.03
CA MET A 68 -9.21 6.76 7.34
C MET A 68 -9.38 7.98 8.26
N ALA A 69 -8.69 7.97 9.38
CA ALA A 69 -8.65 9.02 10.39
C ALA A 69 -7.25 9.08 11.04
N ALA A 70 -6.96 10.16 11.74
CA ALA A 70 -5.69 10.35 12.43
C ALA A 70 -5.54 9.38 13.63
N PRO A 71 -4.31 8.96 13.97
CA PRO A 71 -4.09 8.04 15.09
C PRO A 71 -4.67 8.53 16.42
N GLU A 72 -4.60 9.84 16.67
CA GLU A 72 -5.09 10.47 17.89
C GLU A 72 -6.62 10.33 18.00
N GLU A 73 -7.34 10.55 16.90
CA GLU A 73 -8.80 10.38 16.85
C GLU A 73 -9.19 8.92 17.04
N VAL A 74 -8.49 8.00 16.35
CA VAL A 74 -8.77 6.56 16.40
C VAL A 74 -8.51 6.01 17.81
N ALA A 75 -7.47 6.50 18.50
CA ALA A 75 -7.15 6.09 19.87
C ALA A 75 -8.29 6.38 20.87
N GLU A 76 -9.09 7.44 20.62
CA GLU A 76 -10.25 7.77 21.45
C GLU A 76 -11.48 6.87 21.15
N TRP A 77 -11.50 6.21 19.99
CA TRP A 77 -12.65 5.42 19.51
C TRP A 77 -12.55 3.92 19.79
N ILE A 78 -11.34 3.42 20.10
CA ILE A 78 -11.12 1.99 20.33
C ILE A 78 -11.57 1.55 21.71
N THR A 79 -11.88 0.25 21.83
CA THR A 79 -12.20 -0.40 23.09
C THR A 79 -11.04 -1.31 23.54
N PRO A 80 -11.01 -1.77 24.81
CA PRO A 80 -9.97 -2.68 25.30
C PRO A 80 -9.80 -3.93 24.41
N GLY A 81 -8.55 -4.36 24.25
CA GLY A 81 -8.16 -5.49 23.41
C GLY A 81 -7.84 -5.10 21.96
N TRP A 82 -7.73 -3.81 21.67
CA TRP A 82 -7.23 -3.27 20.41
C TRP A 82 -5.99 -2.44 20.64
N THR A 83 -5.01 -2.60 19.76
CA THR A 83 -3.74 -1.86 19.79
C THR A 83 -3.62 -0.97 18.55
N VAL A 84 -3.18 0.28 18.74
CA VAL A 84 -2.74 1.18 17.66
C VAL A 84 -1.23 1.03 17.54
N PRO A 85 -0.70 0.37 16.49
CA PRO A 85 0.74 0.31 16.26
C PRO A 85 1.34 1.70 16.01
N ASP A 86 2.57 1.89 16.47
CA ASP A 86 3.33 3.14 16.28
C ASP A 86 3.92 3.27 14.86
N ASP A 87 3.09 3.08 13.85
CA ASP A 87 3.44 3.23 12.43
C ASP A 87 2.23 3.77 11.66
N PRO A 88 1.99 5.08 11.71
CA PRO A 88 0.90 5.71 10.99
C PRO A 88 1.06 5.55 9.48
N GLY A 89 -0.06 5.35 8.80
CA GLY A 89 -0.11 5.29 7.35
C GLY A 89 -0.53 6.63 6.74
N PHE A 90 -0.11 6.85 5.51
CA PHE A 90 -0.42 8.06 4.72
C PHE A 90 -0.96 7.64 3.36
N MET A 91 -2.25 7.87 3.13
CA MET A 91 -2.82 7.65 1.80
C MET A 91 -2.25 8.68 0.84
N MET A 92 -1.73 8.19 -0.29
CA MET A 92 -1.15 9.05 -1.31
C MET A 92 -1.64 8.66 -2.69
N ARG A 93 -1.69 9.65 -3.60
CA ARG A 93 -1.97 9.43 -5.02
C ARG A 93 -1.01 10.19 -5.92
N LYS A 94 -0.90 9.71 -7.16
CA LYS A 94 -0.16 10.36 -8.24
C LYS A 94 -0.87 10.14 -9.57
N ARG A 95 -0.87 11.16 -10.43
CA ARG A 95 -1.24 10.97 -11.83
C ARG A 95 -0.11 10.21 -12.54
N LEU A 96 -0.44 9.11 -13.19
CA LEU A 96 0.50 8.33 -13.97
C LEU A 96 0.50 8.81 -15.42
N HIS A 97 1.68 8.85 -16.01
CA HIS A 97 1.87 9.19 -17.40
C HIS A 97 2.58 8.06 -18.12
N PRO A 98 2.20 7.73 -19.35
CA PRO A 98 3.00 6.83 -20.16
C PRO A 98 4.43 7.36 -20.29
N SER A 99 5.40 6.51 -20.05
CA SER A 99 6.82 6.78 -20.20
C SER A 99 7.50 5.62 -20.91
N GLY A 100 8.47 5.93 -21.75
CA GLY A 100 9.26 4.96 -22.48
C GLY A 100 10.31 4.26 -21.60
N PRO A 101 10.98 3.23 -22.13
CA PRO A 101 12.14 2.63 -21.47
C PRO A 101 13.28 3.64 -21.24
N GLU A 102 13.42 4.59 -22.15
CA GLU A 102 14.42 5.67 -22.14
C GLU A 102 14.21 6.67 -20.99
N ASP A 103 12.96 6.84 -20.55
CA ASP A 103 12.65 7.74 -19.42
C ASP A 103 12.99 7.15 -18.06
N ARG A 104 13.42 5.88 -18.04
CA ARG A 104 13.76 5.21 -16.80
C ARG A 104 15.21 5.52 -16.43
N PRO A 105 15.46 6.07 -15.26
CA PRO A 105 16.83 6.24 -14.79
C PRO A 105 17.57 4.89 -14.81
N PRO A 106 18.84 4.81 -15.21
CA PRO A 106 19.62 3.57 -15.12
C PRO A 106 19.77 3.16 -13.66
N VAL A 107 19.81 1.85 -13.39
CA VAL A 107 20.21 1.37 -12.06
C VAL A 107 21.70 1.70 -11.83
N PRO A 108 22.12 1.91 -10.57
CA PRO A 108 23.52 2.14 -10.26
C PRO A 108 24.42 0.96 -10.74
N ASP A 109 25.69 1.25 -10.97
CA ASP A 109 26.63 0.25 -11.45
C ASP A 109 26.67 -1.01 -10.55
N GLY A 110 26.71 -2.17 -11.19
CA GLY A 110 26.71 -3.46 -10.54
C GLY A 110 25.35 -3.96 -10.06
N TYR A 111 24.29 -3.12 -10.07
CA TYR A 111 22.93 -3.60 -9.75
C TYR A 111 22.21 -4.08 -11.01
N THR A 112 21.34 -5.07 -10.83
CA THR A 112 20.52 -5.61 -11.93
C THR A 112 19.05 -5.51 -11.59
N ARG A 113 18.25 -4.91 -12.48
CA ARG A 113 16.80 -4.78 -12.35
C ARG A 113 16.10 -5.83 -13.18
N THR A 114 15.17 -6.55 -12.55
CA THR A 114 14.25 -7.49 -13.22
C THR A 114 12.81 -7.07 -13.02
N THR A 115 11.96 -7.38 -13.98
CA THR A 115 10.51 -7.10 -13.94
C THR A 115 9.77 -8.35 -14.37
N GLU A 116 8.77 -8.74 -13.60
CA GLU A 116 7.88 -9.87 -13.86
C GLU A 116 6.43 -9.42 -13.75
N THR A 117 5.57 -9.93 -14.62
CA THR A 117 4.12 -9.76 -14.49
C THR A 117 3.46 -11.11 -14.32
N ARG A 118 2.75 -11.28 -13.22
CA ARG A 118 2.03 -12.50 -12.91
C ARG A 118 0.73 -12.16 -12.17
N ASP A 119 -0.38 -12.80 -12.57
CA ASP A 119 -1.71 -12.62 -11.98
C ASP A 119 -2.17 -11.14 -11.94
N GLY A 120 -1.84 -10.37 -12.99
CA GLY A 120 -2.16 -8.95 -13.09
C GLY A 120 -1.28 -8.03 -12.23
N VAL A 121 -0.31 -8.57 -11.49
CA VAL A 121 0.62 -7.81 -10.64
C VAL A 121 1.98 -7.71 -11.31
N VAL A 122 2.47 -6.48 -11.46
CA VAL A 122 3.85 -6.22 -11.92
C VAL A 122 4.76 -6.16 -10.70
N ARG A 123 5.80 -6.97 -10.70
CA ARG A 123 6.83 -7.03 -9.64
C ARG A 123 8.17 -6.56 -10.17
N VAL A 124 8.86 -5.74 -9.41
CA VAL A 124 10.22 -5.28 -9.69
C VAL A 124 11.14 -5.77 -8.58
N ARG A 125 12.30 -6.30 -8.97
CA ARG A 125 13.39 -6.66 -8.07
C ARG A 125 14.67 -6.02 -8.56
N ILE A 126 15.47 -5.50 -7.65
CA ILE A 126 16.82 -5.01 -7.92
C ILE A 126 17.78 -5.86 -7.08
N LEU A 127 18.69 -6.54 -7.76
CA LEU A 127 19.72 -7.35 -7.13
C LEU A 127 21.01 -6.55 -7.04
N ALA A 128 21.74 -6.70 -5.95
CA ALA A 128 23.08 -6.20 -5.74
C ALA A 128 24.13 -7.02 -6.53
N PRO A 129 25.39 -6.54 -6.64
CA PRO A 129 26.45 -7.27 -7.36
C PRO A 129 26.70 -8.68 -6.86
N ASP A 130 26.45 -8.97 -5.60
CA ASP A 130 26.56 -10.28 -4.96
C ASP A 130 25.33 -11.18 -5.16
N GLY A 131 24.32 -10.71 -5.94
CA GLY A 131 23.09 -11.43 -6.21
C GLY A 131 22.03 -11.31 -5.10
N THR A 132 22.30 -10.64 -3.98
CA THR A 132 21.31 -10.44 -2.92
C THR A 132 20.23 -9.43 -3.32
N LEU A 133 19.03 -9.54 -2.73
CA LEU A 133 17.94 -8.63 -2.99
C LEU A 133 18.21 -7.29 -2.32
N ALA A 134 18.40 -6.24 -3.12
CA ALA A 134 18.67 -4.88 -2.65
C ALA A 134 17.41 -4.02 -2.53
N ALA A 135 16.46 -4.16 -3.48
CA ALA A 135 15.17 -3.49 -3.42
C ALA A 135 14.12 -4.28 -4.17
N ARG A 136 12.86 -4.08 -3.79
CA ARG A 136 11.71 -4.68 -4.46
C ARG A 136 10.48 -3.79 -4.37
N GLY A 137 9.48 -4.13 -5.15
CA GLY A 137 8.15 -3.55 -5.07
C GLY A 137 7.22 -4.18 -6.07
N GLN A 138 5.94 -3.91 -5.91
CA GLN A 138 4.92 -4.38 -6.85
C GLN A 138 3.84 -3.33 -7.06
N ILE A 139 3.13 -3.44 -8.21
CA ILE A 139 1.98 -2.61 -8.51
C ILE A 139 0.89 -3.47 -9.15
N ALA A 140 -0.35 -3.24 -8.72
CA ALA A 140 -1.53 -3.93 -9.23
C ALA A 140 -2.44 -2.94 -9.97
N PRO A 141 -2.43 -2.92 -11.31
CA PRO A 141 -3.40 -2.17 -12.10
C PRO A 141 -4.80 -2.76 -11.98
N THR A 142 -5.80 -1.90 -11.72
CA THR A 142 -7.22 -2.24 -11.66
C THR A 142 -8.02 -1.21 -12.46
N GLY A 143 -8.06 -1.39 -13.77
CA GLY A 143 -8.68 -0.45 -14.71
C GLY A 143 -7.91 0.87 -14.79
N LYS A 144 -8.53 1.99 -14.39
CA LYS A 144 -7.91 3.32 -14.46
C LYS A 144 -7.03 3.65 -13.25
N THR A 145 -6.96 2.78 -12.26
CA THR A 145 -6.12 2.95 -11.06
C THR A 145 -5.10 1.83 -10.95
N ALA A 146 -4.03 2.08 -10.19
CA ALA A 146 -3.04 1.05 -9.84
C ALA A 146 -2.56 1.26 -8.41
N VAL A 147 -2.42 0.18 -7.65
CA VAL A 147 -1.94 0.25 -6.26
C VAL A 147 -0.50 -0.22 -6.18
N ALA A 148 0.41 0.68 -5.79
CA ALA A 148 1.78 0.33 -5.44
C ALA A 148 1.83 -0.20 -4.01
N ASP A 149 2.53 -1.32 -3.81
CA ASP A 149 2.55 -2.08 -2.57
C ASP A 149 3.89 -2.80 -2.38
N GLN A 150 4.25 -3.11 -1.14
CA GLN A 150 5.47 -3.84 -0.79
C GLN A 150 6.76 -3.21 -1.34
N ILE A 151 6.84 -1.89 -1.32
CA ILE A 151 8.04 -1.18 -1.74
C ILE A 151 9.05 -1.24 -0.59
N GLU A 152 10.15 -1.92 -0.81
CA GLU A 152 11.18 -2.13 0.20
C GLU A 152 12.58 -1.93 -0.39
N THR A 153 13.47 -1.35 0.41
CA THR A 153 14.91 -1.29 0.13
C THR A 153 15.67 -1.80 1.35
N ASP A 154 16.49 -2.82 1.14
CA ASP A 154 17.34 -3.39 2.20
C ASP A 154 18.15 -2.26 2.87
N PRO A 155 18.23 -2.19 4.19
CA PRO A 155 18.95 -1.14 4.92
C PRO A 155 20.40 -0.93 4.43
N ARG A 156 21.11 -1.98 4.02
CA ARG A 156 22.48 -1.94 3.49
C ARG A 156 22.59 -1.25 2.13
N HIS A 157 21.44 -1.12 1.42
CA HIS A 157 21.37 -0.56 0.06
C HIS A 157 20.56 0.73 -0.01
N ARG A 158 20.14 1.30 1.13
CA ARG A 158 19.42 2.58 1.21
C ARG A 158 20.29 3.74 0.71
N ARG A 159 19.64 4.87 0.38
CA ARG A 159 20.25 6.15 -0.09
C ARG A 159 21.04 6.02 -1.40
N ARG A 160 20.77 4.99 -2.19
CA ARG A 160 21.35 4.76 -3.52
C ARG A 160 20.34 4.94 -4.67
N GLY A 161 19.19 5.54 -4.41
CA GLY A 161 18.14 5.76 -5.40
C GLY A 161 17.31 4.52 -5.79
N LEU A 162 17.54 3.34 -5.16
CA LEU A 162 16.89 2.09 -5.58
C LEU A 162 15.37 2.11 -5.41
N GLY A 163 14.85 2.74 -4.35
CA GLY A 163 13.41 2.90 -4.16
C GLY A 163 12.76 3.72 -5.29
N SER A 164 13.42 4.81 -5.74
CA SER A 164 12.98 5.60 -6.89
C SER A 164 12.99 4.77 -8.18
N GLN A 165 14.02 3.93 -8.39
CA GLN A 165 14.11 3.03 -9.53
C GLN A 165 12.95 2.04 -9.57
N VAL A 166 12.62 1.44 -8.42
CA VAL A 166 11.48 0.54 -8.28
C VAL A 166 10.20 1.29 -8.66
N MET A 167 9.95 2.47 -8.07
CA MET A 167 8.72 3.23 -8.31
C MET A 167 8.58 3.69 -9.76
N HIS A 168 9.61 4.26 -10.38
CA HIS A 168 9.56 4.64 -11.79
C HIS A 168 9.24 3.47 -12.71
N THR A 169 9.82 2.30 -12.42
CA THR A 169 9.55 1.09 -13.21
C THR A 169 8.11 0.63 -13.09
N LEU A 170 7.57 0.63 -11.86
CA LEU A 170 6.20 0.23 -11.56
C LEU A 170 5.18 1.22 -12.15
N GLU A 171 5.40 2.53 -11.97
CA GLU A 171 4.54 3.58 -12.51
C GLU A 171 4.44 3.51 -14.03
N ALA A 172 5.58 3.34 -14.72
CA ALA A 172 5.60 3.16 -16.16
C ALA A 172 4.85 1.89 -16.62
N ALA A 173 4.98 0.79 -15.89
CA ALA A 173 4.28 -0.44 -16.20
C ALA A 173 2.75 -0.29 -16.00
N ALA A 174 2.32 0.35 -14.91
CA ALA A 174 0.91 0.62 -14.65
C ALA A 174 0.29 1.54 -15.71
N ALA A 175 1.00 2.60 -16.12
CA ALA A 175 0.54 3.50 -17.16
C ALA A 175 0.39 2.77 -18.51
N ARG A 176 1.33 1.89 -18.89
CA ARG A 176 1.20 1.04 -20.08
C ARG A 176 0.02 0.07 -20.00
N ALA A 177 -0.35 -0.38 -18.80
CA ALA A 177 -1.54 -1.18 -18.57
C ALA A 177 -2.85 -0.37 -18.59
N GLY A 178 -2.78 0.96 -18.83
CA GLY A 178 -3.92 1.86 -18.96
C GLY A 178 -4.37 2.55 -17.69
N ALA A 179 -3.62 2.39 -16.57
CA ALA A 179 -3.87 3.13 -15.34
C ALA A 179 -3.44 4.60 -15.52
N VAL A 180 -4.26 5.50 -15.02
CA VAL A 180 -4.02 6.97 -15.05
C VAL A 180 -3.78 7.54 -13.67
N THR A 181 -4.07 6.77 -12.62
CA THR A 181 -3.89 7.18 -11.23
C THR A 181 -3.23 6.06 -10.43
N GLY A 182 -2.09 6.37 -9.84
CA GLY A 182 -1.45 5.54 -8.82
C GLY A 182 -1.98 5.86 -7.42
N VAL A 183 -2.15 4.84 -6.59
CA VAL A 183 -2.56 4.93 -5.19
C VAL A 183 -1.62 4.09 -4.35
N LEU A 184 -1.28 4.55 -3.16
CA LEU A 184 -0.54 3.78 -2.17
C LEU A 184 -0.88 4.22 -0.74
N SER A 185 -0.53 3.39 0.23
CA SER A 185 -0.40 3.77 1.64
C SER A 185 1.08 3.80 1.98
N ALA A 186 1.60 4.97 2.32
CA ALA A 186 2.98 5.16 2.77
C ALA A 186 3.11 4.88 4.27
N THR A 187 4.26 4.39 4.68
CA THR A 187 4.75 4.46 6.07
C THR A 187 5.46 5.80 6.29
N THR A 188 5.78 6.14 7.53
CA THR A 188 6.58 7.32 7.87
C THR A 188 7.92 7.33 7.12
N ASP A 189 8.62 6.20 7.06
CA ASP A 189 9.89 6.06 6.30
C ASP A 189 9.70 6.28 4.79
N GLY A 190 8.57 5.84 4.22
CA GLY A 190 8.29 5.95 2.79
C GLY A 190 7.83 7.32 2.33
N LEU A 191 7.25 8.13 3.22
CA LEU A 191 6.61 9.40 2.88
C LEU A 191 7.54 10.36 2.12
N GLY A 192 8.78 10.50 2.57
CA GLY A 192 9.79 11.35 1.92
C GLY A 192 10.11 10.92 0.49
N LEU A 193 10.25 9.61 0.25
CA LEU A 193 10.47 9.05 -1.08
C LEU A 193 9.29 9.40 -2.01
N TYR A 194 8.07 9.08 -1.61
CA TYR A 194 6.91 9.27 -2.48
C TYR A 194 6.65 10.75 -2.75
N THR A 195 6.80 11.63 -1.76
CA THR A 195 6.69 13.08 -1.95
C THR A 195 7.71 13.59 -2.97
N SER A 196 8.97 13.15 -2.90
CA SER A 196 10.01 13.52 -3.87
C SER A 196 9.72 13.03 -5.30
N LEU A 197 8.94 11.96 -5.43
CA LEU A 197 8.48 11.40 -6.71
C LEU A 197 7.16 12.03 -7.20
N GLY A 198 6.64 13.06 -6.53
CA GLY A 198 5.44 13.79 -6.94
C GLY A 198 4.12 13.12 -6.52
N TRP A 199 4.17 12.17 -5.58
CA TRP A 199 2.97 11.65 -4.93
C TRP A 199 2.43 12.69 -3.96
N ARG A 200 1.12 12.83 -3.91
CA ARG A 200 0.43 13.81 -3.06
C ARG A 200 -0.29 13.11 -1.94
N TYR A 201 -0.18 13.67 -0.75
CA TYR A 201 -0.92 13.25 0.43
C TYR A 201 -2.43 13.51 0.25
N GLU A 202 -3.24 12.54 0.63
CA GLU A 202 -4.71 12.59 0.53
C GLU A 202 -5.40 12.47 1.90
N GLY A 203 -4.72 11.92 2.90
CA GLY A 203 -5.24 11.79 4.25
C GLY A 203 -4.60 10.67 5.05
N PRO A 204 -4.88 10.63 6.37
CA PRO A 204 -4.32 9.62 7.26
C PRO A 204 -4.95 8.24 7.02
N LEU A 205 -4.20 7.21 7.39
CA LEU A 205 -4.65 5.82 7.44
C LEU A 205 -4.10 5.18 8.71
N THR A 206 -4.92 5.07 9.73
CA THR A 206 -4.53 4.40 10.97
C THR A 206 -4.87 2.93 10.91
N GLY A 207 -3.89 2.08 11.19
CA GLY A 207 -4.11 0.67 11.41
C GLY A 207 -4.33 0.39 12.89
N ILE A 208 -5.34 -0.40 13.23
CA ILE A 208 -5.47 -0.98 14.58
C ILE A 208 -5.62 -2.48 14.46
N VAL A 209 -5.16 -3.21 15.44
CA VAL A 209 -5.18 -4.68 15.43
C VAL A 209 -5.83 -5.22 16.70
N ARG A 210 -6.63 -6.28 16.57
CA ARG A 210 -7.17 -7.06 17.67
C ARG A 210 -6.07 -7.97 18.22
N ASP A 211 -5.80 -7.88 19.50
CA ASP A 211 -4.81 -8.69 20.23
C ASP A 211 -5.24 -10.14 20.37
#